data_f92087ec0c05a39ba26b57fb350de996
#
_entry.id   f92087ec0c05a39ba26b57fb350de996
#
_cell.length_a   1.000
_cell.length_b   1.000
_cell.length_c   1.000
_cell.angle_alpha   90.00
_cell.angle_beta   90.00
_cell.angle_gamma   90.00
#
_symmetry.space_group_name_H-M   'P 1'
#
loop_
_entity.id
_entity.type
_entity.pdbx_description
1 polymer ?
#
loop_
_entity_poly.entity_id
_entity_poly.type
_entity_poly.pdbx_seq_one_letter_code
_entity_poly.pdbx_strand_id
1 'polypeptide(L)'
;QRLKAEDTLKFHEEFIINLKNWFAQDLKGPRVVISHHAPIEEPAVVTRYYDGRISPAYTSYDAVKIIEEYQPDLWVYGHTHQPNDQTFGKTRIISNPRGYAFRHELCEGFDPYGKPVEVK
;
A
#
# COMPACT_ATOMS: atom_id res chain seq x y z
N GLN A 1 6.06 -10.38 26.09
CA GLN A 1 4.62 -10.47 25.79
C GLN A 1 4.44 -10.89 24.33
N ARG A 2 3.62 -11.92 24.08
CA ARG A 2 3.45 -12.43 22.72
C ARG A 2 2.37 -11.59 21.99
N LEU A 3 2.69 -11.13 20.78
CA LEU A 3 1.74 -10.41 19.92
C LEU A 3 0.54 -11.31 19.58
N LYS A 4 -0.66 -10.75 19.66
CA LYS A 4 -1.92 -11.41 19.33
C LYS A 4 -2.56 -10.76 18.10
N ALA A 5 -3.51 -11.46 17.47
CA ALA A 5 -4.24 -10.93 16.33
C ALA A 5 -5.00 -9.63 16.66
N GLU A 6 -5.57 -9.55 17.87
CA GLU A 6 -6.27 -8.36 18.34
C GLU A 6 -5.34 -7.13 18.44
N ASP A 7 -4.06 -7.34 18.79
CA ASP A 7 -3.07 -6.27 18.86
C ASP A 7 -2.80 -5.69 17.47
N THR A 8 -2.70 -6.55 16.45
CA THR A 8 -2.48 -6.10 15.07
C THR A 8 -3.68 -5.35 14.50
N LEU A 9 -4.89 -5.79 14.82
CA LEU A 9 -6.11 -5.07 14.44
C LEU A 9 -6.16 -3.68 15.08
N LYS A 10 -5.83 -3.58 16.36
CA LYS A 10 -5.76 -2.30 17.07
C LYS A 10 -4.75 -1.34 16.46
N PHE A 11 -3.54 -1.81 16.10
CA PHE A 11 -2.56 -0.98 15.41
C PHE A 11 -3.05 -0.50 14.04
N HIS A 12 -3.77 -1.35 13.32
CA HIS A 12 -4.38 -0.95 12.05
C HIS A 12 -5.45 0.14 12.25
N GLU A 13 -6.34 -0.01 13.22
CA GLU A 13 -7.36 0.98 13.55
C GLU A 13 -6.73 2.33 13.95
N GLU A 14 -5.69 2.31 14.78
CA GLU A 14 -4.93 3.50 15.15
C GLU A 14 -4.28 4.17 13.92
N PHE A 15 -3.73 3.39 13.01
CA PHE A 15 -3.16 3.91 11.77
C PHE A 15 -4.22 4.62 10.92
N ILE A 16 -5.40 4.02 10.73
CA ILE A 16 -6.49 4.62 9.96
C ILE A 16 -6.98 5.92 10.59
N ILE A 17 -7.14 5.96 11.92
CA ILE A 17 -7.55 7.17 12.65
C ILE A 17 -6.50 8.28 12.47
N ASN A 18 -5.22 7.97 12.65
CA ASN A 18 -4.14 8.92 12.50
C ASN A 18 -4.04 9.46 11.08
N LEU A 19 -4.24 8.60 10.08
CA LEU A 19 -4.23 8.99 8.68
C LEU A 19 -5.39 9.95 8.34
N LYS A 20 -6.60 9.68 8.82
CA LYS A 20 -7.75 10.58 8.68
C LYS A 20 -7.50 11.94 9.34
N ASN A 21 -6.96 11.94 10.56
CA ASN A 21 -6.61 13.16 11.27
C ASN A 21 -5.54 13.97 10.51
N TRP A 22 -4.58 13.31 9.90
CA TRP A 22 -3.57 13.98 9.07
C TRP A 22 -4.18 14.60 7.82
N PHE A 23 -5.09 13.93 7.14
CA PHE A 23 -5.81 14.49 5.99
C PHE A 23 -6.72 15.66 6.34
N ALA A 24 -7.26 15.68 7.56
CA ALA A 24 -8.11 16.77 8.04
C ALA A 24 -7.34 18.07 8.31
N GLN A 25 -5.99 18.02 8.36
CA GLN A 25 -5.17 19.21 8.54
C GLN A 25 -5.06 20.02 7.25
N ASP A 26 -5.12 21.34 7.37
CA ASP A 26 -4.87 22.26 6.24
C ASP A 26 -3.36 22.40 5.98
N LEU A 27 -2.76 21.35 5.47
CA LEU A 27 -1.36 21.33 5.05
C LEU A 27 -1.25 21.68 3.58
N LYS A 28 -0.31 22.53 3.26
CA LYS A 28 -0.01 22.90 1.87
C LYS A 28 0.90 21.88 1.21
N GLY A 29 0.73 21.73 -0.09
CA GLY A 29 1.54 20.82 -0.91
C GLY A 29 0.92 19.45 -1.11
N PRO A 30 1.57 18.62 -1.92
CA PRO A 30 1.07 17.30 -2.26
C PRO A 30 1.05 16.36 -1.06
N ARG A 31 0.09 15.45 -1.06
CA ARG A 31 -0.08 14.43 -0.02
C ARG A 31 0.46 13.10 -0.50
N VAL A 32 1.46 12.60 0.20
CA VAL A 32 2.08 11.29 -0.06
C VAL A 32 1.84 10.37 1.12
N VAL A 33 1.29 9.19 0.86
CA VAL A 33 1.10 8.14 1.86
C VAL A 33 2.03 6.98 1.57
N ILE A 34 2.63 6.41 2.61
CA ILE A 34 3.46 5.21 2.53
C ILE A 34 2.86 4.16 3.48
N SER A 35 2.59 2.98 2.95
CA SER A 35 2.11 1.85 3.74
C SER A 35 2.91 0.58 3.41
N HIS A 36 2.81 -0.44 4.26
CA HIS A 36 3.37 -1.75 3.94
C HIS A 36 2.43 -2.56 3.04
N HIS A 37 1.15 -2.64 3.39
CA HIS A 37 0.15 -3.37 2.61
C HIS A 37 -0.39 -2.52 1.46
N ALA A 38 -0.82 -3.20 0.40
CA ALA A 38 -1.49 -2.56 -0.73
C ALA A 38 -2.79 -1.87 -0.29
N PRO A 39 -3.04 -0.63 -0.73
CA PRO A 39 -4.30 0.07 -0.42
C PRO A 39 -5.48 -0.38 -1.29
N ILE A 40 -5.19 -1.10 -2.36
CA ILE A 40 -6.17 -1.63 -3.32
C ILE A 40 -5.78 -3.05 -3.74
N GLU A 41 -6.73 -3.79 -4.28
CA GLU A 41 -6.42 -5.10 -4.86
C GLU A 41 -5.58 -4.95 -6.13
N GLU A 42 -4.55 -5.79 -6.23
CA GLU A 42 -3.77 -5.94 -7.44
C GLU A 42 -4.21 -7.23 -8.17
N PRO A 43 -4.62 -7.13 -9.43
CA PRO A 43 -5.04 -8.32 -10.20
C PRO A 43 -3.98 -9.43 -10.25
N ALA A 44 -2.71 -9.07 -10.33
CA ALA A 44 -1.60 -10.04 -10.36
C ALA A 44 -1.42 -10.77 -9.02
N VAL A 45 -1.66 -10.09 -7.90
CA VAL A 45 -1.62 -10.70 -6.56
C VAL A 45 -2.83 -11.61 -6.37
N VAL A 46 -4.00 -11.17 -6.78
CA VAL A 46 -5.23 -11.95 -6.73
C VAL A 46 -5.08 -13.26 -7.52
N THR A 47 -4.50 -13.22 -8.72
CA THR A 47 -4.30 -14.42 -9.53
C THR A 47 -3.24 -15.39 -8.98
N ARG A 48 -2.17 -14.87 -8.37
CA ARG A 48 -1.03 -15.67 -7.91
C ARG A 48 -1.25 -16.29 -6.53
N TYR A 49 -1.95 -15.59 -5.64
CA TYR A 49 -2.07 -15.96 -4.23
C TYR A 49 -3.52 -16.13 -3.77
N TYR A 50 -4.47 -15.99 -4.68
CA TYR A 50 -5.89 -16.01 -4.33
C TYR A 50 -6.36 -17.40 -3.95
N ASP A 51 -6.42 -17.58 -2.65
CA ASP A 51 -7.45 -18.40 -2.06
C ASP A 51 -8.23 -17.44 -1.13
N GLY A 52 -9.43 -17.11 -1.36
CA GLY A 52 -10.23 -16.04 -0.69
C GLY A 52 -9.99 -15.79 0.80
N ARG A 53 -9.11 -16.56 1.45
CA ARG A 53 -8.70 -16.41 2.86
C ARG A 53 -7.40 -15.62 3.01
N ILE A 54 -6.53 -15.60 1.99
CA ILE A 54 -5.19 -14.99 2.06
C ILE A 54 -5.19 -13.54 1.55
N SER A 55 -6.10 -13.19 0.65
CA SER A 55 -6.19 -11.85 0.07
C SER A 55 -6.19 -10.72 1.11
N PRO A 56 -6.89 -10.80 2.26
CA PRO A 56 -6.83 -9.78 3.30
C PRO A 56 -5.45 -9.59 3.94
N ALA A 57 -4.55 -10.56 3.83
CA ALA A 57 -3.19 -10.43 4.33
C ALA A 57 -2.30 -9.54 3.46
N TYR A 58 -2.72 -9.23 2.24
CA TYR A 58 -1.96 -8.43 1.28
C TYR A 58 -2.55 -7.05 1.03
N THR A 59 -3.84 -6.87 1.24
CA THR A 59 -4.56 -5.64 0.92
C THR A 59 -5.27 -5.07 2.14
N SER A 60 -5.10 -3.77 2.34
CA SER A 60 -5.84 -3.02 3.36
C SER A 60 -7.11 -2.43 2.74
N TYR A 61 -8.22 -3.13 2.86
CA TYR A 61 -9.51 -2.69 2.27
C TYR A 61 -10.03 -1.37 2.82
N ASP A 62 -9.69 -1.00 4.06
CA ASP A 62 -10.07 0.29 4.63
C ASP A 62 -9.35 1.47 3.95
N ALA A 63 -8.17 1.21 3.37
CA ALA A 63 -7.41 2.23 2.65
C ALA A 63 -8.10 2.68 1.36
N VAL A 64 -8.89 1.81 0.72
CA VAL A 64 -9.70 2.20 -0.46
C VAL A 64 -10.60 3.38 -0.13
N LYS A 65 -11.30 3.32 1.00
CA LYS A 65 -12.18 4.40 1.46
C LYS A 65 -11.43 5.71 1.73
N ILE A 66 -10.20 5.60 2.25
CA ILE A 66 -9.33 6.76 2.44
C ILE A 66 -8.96 7.40 1.10
N ILE A 67 -8.61 6.58 0.10
CA ILE A 67 -8.29 7.09 -1.23
C ILE A 67 -9.52 7.74 -1.87
N GLU A 68 -10.69 7.10 -1.80
CA GLU A 68 -11.93 7.63 -2.35
C GLU A 68 -12.31 8.99 -1.74
N GLU A 69 -12.15 9.13 -0.43
CA GLU A 69 -12.54 10.34 0.30
C GLU A 69 -11.54 11.49 0.14
N TYR A 70 -10.23 11.19 0.28
CA TYR A 70 -9.20 12.23 0.39
C TYR A 70 -8.34 12.40 -0.86
N GLN A 71 -8.31 11.43 -1.77
CA GLN A 71 -7.56 11.49 -3.02
C GLN A 71 -6.12 12.00 -2.84
N PRO A 72 -5.26 11.34 -2.04
CA PRO A 72 -3.85 11.73 -1.95
C PRO A 72 -3.18 11.72 -3.33
N ASP A 73 -2.15 12.53 -3.51
CA ASP A 73 -1.47 12.63 -4.80
C ASP A 73 -0.71 11.35 -5.16
N LEU A 74 -0.10 10.73 -4.15
CA LEU A 74 0.69 9.52 -4.32
C LEU A 74 0.50 8.57 -3.12
N TRP A 75 0.36 7.28 -3.42
CA TRP A 75 0.43 6.20 -2.44
C TRP A 75 1.50 5.19 -2.83
N VAL A 76 2.47 4.96 -1.94
CA VAL A 76 3.57 4.00 -2.13
C VAL A 76 3.40 2.85 -1.15
N TYR A 77 3.58 1.63 -1.62
CA TYR A 77 3.45 0.43 -0.78
C TYR A 77 4.41 -0.69 -1.21
N GLY A 78 4.47 -1.75 -0.42
CA GLY A 78 5.27 -2.93 -0.69
C GLY A 78 4.50 -4.24 -0.46
N HIS A 79 5.12 -5.23 0.17
CA HIS A 79 4.54 -6.49 0.66
C HIS A 79 4.09 -7.50 -0.40
N THR A 80 3.46 -7.08 -1.47
CA THR A 80 2.85 -7.98 -2.46
C THR A 80 3.85 -8.71 -3.35
N HIS A 81 5.11 -8.29 -3.35
CA HIS A 81 6.16 -8.77 -4.24
C HIS A 81 5.79 -8.69 -5.72
N GLN A 82 4.97 -7.72 -6.06
CA GLN A 82 4.54 -7.42 -7.41
C GLN A 82 4.68 -5.93 -7.70
N PRO A 83 5.49 -5.53 -8.69
CA PRO A 83 5.53 -4.14 -9.14
C PRO A 83 4.17 -3.69 -9.65
N ASN A 84 3.79 -2.48 -9.32
CA ASN A 84 2.53 -1.88 -9.72
C ASN A 84 2.66 -0.37 -9.92
N ASP A 85 1.99 0.15 -10.91
CA ASP A 85 1.87 1.59 -11.15
C ASP A 85 0.50 1.84 -11.79
N GLN A 86 -0.42 2.33 -11.02
CA GLN A 86 -1.78 2.57 -11.48
C GLN A 86 -2.37 3.83 -10.85
N THR A 87 -3.44 4.32 -11.41
CA THR A 87 -4.16 5.49 -10.91
C THR A 87 -5.56 5.09 -10.48
N PHE A 88 -5.95 5.49 -9.28
CA PHE A 88 -7.28 5.31 -8.72
C PHE A 88 -7.86 6.71 -8.40
N GLY A 89 -8.83 7.15 -9.20
CA GLY A 89 -9.28 8.55 -9.17
C GLY A 89 -8.14 9.49 -9.56
N LYS A 90 -7.71 10.37 -8.67
CA LYS A 90 -6.55 11.25 -8.84
C LYS A 90 -5.27 10.70 -8.18
N THR A 91 -5.38 9.65 -7.40
CA THR A 91 -4.28 9.07 -6.66
C THR A 91 -3.47 8.13 -7.53
N ARG A 92 -2.18 8.42 -7.70
CA ARG A 92 -1.23 7.45 -8.27
C ARG A 92 -0.80 6.48 -7.17
N ILE A 93 -0.84 5.19 -7.48
CA ILE A 93 -0.52 4.11 -6.54
C ILE A 93 0.62 3.30 -7.13
N ILE A 94 1.75 3.23 -6.43
CA ILE A 94 2.96 2.59 -6.94
C ILE A 94 3.58 1.62 -5.95
N SER A 95 4.18 0.56 -6.49
CA SER A 95 4.98 -0.42 -5.75
C SER A 95 6.14 -0.90 -6.63
N ASN A 96 7.35 -0.97 -6.05
CA ASN A 96 8.54 -1.49 -6.72
C ASN A 96 9.28 -2.44 -5.77
N PRO A 97 8.69 -3.59 -5.41
CA PRO A 97 9.26 -4.51 -4.46
C PRO A 97 10.39 -5.34 -5.10
N ARG A 98 11.50 -5.49 -4.37
CA ARG A 98 12.61 -6.32 -4.82
C ARG A 98 12.33 -7.81 -4.67
N GLY A 99 11.62 -8.22 -3.61
CA GLY A 99 11.53 -9.60 -3.17
C GLY A 99 12.61 -9.97 -2.14
N TYR A 100 12.64 -11.24 -1.74
CA TYR A 100 13.56 -11.76 -0.72
C TYR A 100 14.91 -12.18 -1.30
N ALA A 101 15.91 -11.33 -1.16
CA ALA A 101 17.26 -11.59 -1.64
C ALA A 101 17.86 -12.91 -1.09
N PHE A 102 17.58 -13.24 0.17
CA PHE A 102 18.05 -14.48 0.81
C PHE A 102 17.40 -15.76 0.28
N ARG A 103 16.29 -15.62 -0.46
CA ARG A 103 15.63 -16.73 -1.17
C ARG A 103 15.92 -16.72 -2.67
N HIS A 104 16.89 -15.92 -3.12
CA HIS A 104 17.16 -15.69 -4.53
C HIS A 104 15.91 -15.25 -5.32
N GLU A 105 14.92 -14.67 -4.63
CA GLU A 105 13.74 -14.11 -5.24
C GLU A 105 14.04 -12.71 -5.75
N LEU A 106 13.78 -12.50 -7.03
CA LEU A 106 13.71 -11.18 -7.63
C LEU A 106 12.34 -11.03 -8.27
N CYS A 107 11.59 -10.02 -7.84
CA CYS A 107 10.28 -9.76 -8.43
C CYS A 107 10.42 -9.36 -9.90
N GLU A 108 9.68 -10.04 -10.77
CA GLU A 108 9.64 -9.69 -12.19
C GLU A 108 9.18 -8.23 -12.34
N GLY A 109 9.94 -7.45 -13.11
CA GLY A 109 9.68 -6.02 -13.30
C GLY A 109 10.23 -5.09 -12.21
N PHE A 110 10.96 -5.62 -11.20
CA PHE A 110 11.65 -4.77 -10.26
C PHE A 110 12.69 -3.89 -10.96
N ASP A 111 12.63 -2.58 -10.72
CA ASP A 111 13.62 -1.62 -11.21
C ASP A 111 14.60 -1.26 -10.08
N PRO A 112 15.86 -1.72 -10.13
CA PRO A 112 16.83 -1.46 -9.06
C PRO A 112 17.29 -0.01 -8.98
N TYR A 113 17.11 0.76 -10.05
CA TYR A 113 17.50 2.16 -10.09
C TYR A 113 16.38 3.09 -9.67
N GLY A 114 15.13 2.60 -9.79
CA GLY A 114 13.95 3.38 -9.51
C GLY A 114 13.83 4.64 -10.38
N LYS A 115 12.64 5.01 -10.78
CA LYS A 115 12.42 6.30 -11.43
C LYS A 115 11.93 7.30 -10.40
N PRO A 116 12.48 8.51 -10.34
CA PRO A 116 11.89 9.57 -9.53
C PRO A 116 10.42 9.77 -9.91
N VAL A 117 9.56 9.88 -8.91
CA VAL A 117 8.16 10.21 -9.10
C VAL A 117 7.95 11.66 -8.73
N GLU A 118 7.55 12.47 -9.72
CA GLU A 118 7.21 13.85 -9.47
C GLU A 118 5.81 13.93 -8.86
N VAL A 119 5.71 14.62 -7.73
CA VAL A 119 4.43 14.88 -7.04
C VAL A 119 4.22 16.39 -7.06
N LYS A 120 3.13 16.79 -7.66
CA LYS A 120 2.81 18.23 -7.85
C LYS A 120 1.75 18.69 -6.85
#